data_fc9a68323847e4175d87f964c9336c2e
#
_entry.id   fc9a68323847e4175d87f964c9336c2e
#
_cell.length_a   1.000
_cell.length_b   1.000
_cell.length_c   1.000
_cell.angle_alpha   90.00
_cell.angle_beta   90.00
_cell.angle_gamma   90.00
#
_symmetry.space_group_name_H-M   'P 1'
#
loop_
_entity.id
_entity.type
_entity.pdbx_description
1 polymer ?
#
loop_
_entity_poly.entity_id
_entity_poly.type
_entity_poly.pdbx_seq_one_letter_code
_entity_poly.pdbx_strand_id
1 'polypeptide(L)'
;MYFELKENKPHGTKDDPFSTYHIKNEGRSFQIPVHWHDELEIIYVKSGFLTVSISGENYIGTPGDAFVVSPGNLHFMGSQTDTVDYFTFLFPLKYISFCINDMLDDKLLEPLKNGHLMISPRVKDTAKELCEQLVEIYMAKNKKTEPQITAQIKTKIILLQFILPHFKNKL
;
A
#
# COMPACT_ATOMS: atom_id res chain seq x y z
N MET A 1 -5.18 21.29 2.02
CA MET A 1 -4.12 20.27 2.14
C MET A 1 -3.17 20.73 3.24
N TYR A 2 -2.88 19.92 4.23
CA TYR A 2 -2.03 20.26 5.37
C TYR A 2 -0.57 19.94 5.01
N PHE A 3 0.17 20.91 4.51
CA PHE A 3 1.56 20.72 4.04
C PHE A 3 2.51 20.27 5.15
N GLU A 4 2.26 20.70 6.38
CA GLU A 4 3.03 20.33 7.58
C GLU A 4 2.92 18.84 7.94
N LEU A 5 1.88 18.14 7.43
CA LEU A 5 1.68 16.72 7.64
C LEU A 5 2.20 15.86 6.48
N LYS A 6 2.84 16.47 5.48
CA LYS A 6 3.48 15.71 4.41
C LYS A 6 4.69 14.96 4.95
N GLU A 7 4.72 13.67 4.72
CA GLU A 7 5.92 12.89 5.01
C GLU A 7 7.01 13.25 4.00
N ASN A 8 8.17 13.71 4.51
CA ASN A 8 9.32 14.09 3.68
C ASN A 8 10.33 12.96 3.50
N LYS A 9 10.02 11.76 3.97
CA LYS A 9 10.87 10.59 3.82
C LYS A 9 10.69 9.99 2.42
N PRO A 10 11.77 9.83 1.65
CA PRO A 10 11.68 9.13 0.36
C PRO A 10 11.42 7.63 0.59
N HIS A 11 10.52 7.07 -0.20
CA HIS A 11 10.22 5.64 -0.23
C HIS A 11 10.84 5.00 -1.45
N GLY A 12 11.67 3.97 -1.22
CA GLY A 12 12.39 3.29 -2.29
C GLY A 12 13.57 4.08 -2.86
N THR A 13 14.03 3.65 -4.01
CA THR A 13 15.14 4.25 -4.76
C THR A 13 14.69 4.58 -6.19
N LYS A 14 15.53 5.31 -6.94
CA LYS A 14 15.25 5.58 -8.37
C LYS A 14 15.09 4.28 -9.19
N ASP A 15 15.88 3.26 -8.87
CA ASP A 15 15.89 2.00 -9.61
C ASP A 15 14.89 0.95 -9.05
N ASP A 16 14.43 1.14 -7.81
CA ASP A 16 13.41 0.32 -7.16
C ASP A 16 12.51 1.21 -6.29
N PRO A 17 11.55 1.91 -6.89
CA PRO A 17 10.69 2.85 -6.18
C PRO A 17 9.55 2.18 -5.38
N PHE A 18 9.59 0.86 -5.25
CA PHE A 18 8.69 0.09 -4.41
C PHE A 18 9.31 -0.17 -3.04
N SER A 19 8.63 0.22 -1.98
CA SER A 19 9.07 0.00 -0.60
C SER A 19 8.15 -0.97 0.12
N THR A 20 8.75 -1.83 0.94
CA THR A 20 8.02 -2.68 1.88
C THR A 20 8.55 -2.43 3.28
N TYR A 21 7.66 -2.11 4.20
CA TYR A 21 7.97 -2.06 5.62
C TYR A 21 7.25 -3.20 6.33
N HIS A 22 7.98 -3.91 7.17
CA HIS A 22 7.46 -4.97 8.02
C HIS A 22 7.52 -4.51 9.46
N ILE A 23 6.40 -4.33 10.08
CA ILE A 23 6.26 -3.81 11.43
C ILE A 23 5.71 -4.91 12.33
N LYS A 24 6.48 -5.23 13.38
CA LYS A 24 6.06 -6.10 14.47
C LYS A 24 6.04 -5.29 15.74
N ASN A 25 4.89 -5.30 16.39
CA ASN A 25 4.72 -4.74 17.73
C ASN A 25 4.42 -5.86 18.71
N GLU A 26 5.14 -5.90 19.82
CA GLU A 26 5.02 -6.94 20.83
C GLU A 26 4.42 -6.37 22.12
N GLY A 27 3.12 -6.11 22.11
CA GLY A 27 2.36 -5.73 23.31
C GLY A 27 2.67 -4.35 23.87
N ARG A 28 3.17 -3.42 23.06
CA ARG A 28 3.33 -2.00 23.42
C ARG A 28 2.42 -1.14 22.57
N SER A 29 1.88 -0.08 23.16
CA SER A 29 1.20 0.92 22.34
C SER A 29 2.19 1.58 21.39
N PHE A 30 1.80 1.70 20.13
CA PHE A 30 2.54 2.49 19.15
C PHE A 30 1.58 3.27 18.28
N GLN A 31 2.07 4.33 17.69
CA GLN A 31 1.33 5.13 16.74
C GLN A 31 2.26 5.68 15.69
N ILE A 32 1.92 5.49 14.43
CA ILE A 32 2.46 6.25 13.32
C ILE A 32 1.59 7.50 13.20
N PRO A 33 2.13 8.70 13.42
CA PRO A 33 1.36 9.94 13.43
C PRO A 33 0.57 10.18 12.14
N VAL A 34 -0.45 11.02 12.23
CA VAL A 34 -1.20 11.45 11.04
C VAL A 34 -0.27 12.11 10.04
N HIS A 35 -0.26 11.60 8.81
CA HIS A 35 0.57 12.10 7.72
C HIS A 35 -0.10 11.81 6.36
N TRP A 36 0.52 12.28 5.29
CA TRP A 36 0.18 11.95 3.91
C TRP A 36 1.44 11.95 3.04
N HIS A 37 1.41 11.25 1.92
CA HIS A 37 2.48 11.17 0.93
C HIS A 37 1.92 11.04 -0.49
N ASP A 38 2.78 11.10 -1.51
CA ASP A 38 2.39 11.07 -2.92
C ASP A 38 2.25 9.63 -3.48
N GLU A 39 2.68 8.63 -2.71
CA GLU A 39 2.60 7.22 -3.06
C GLU A 39 1.21 6.65 -2.78
N LEU A 40 0.85 5.59 -3.49
CA LEU A 40 -0.20 4.68 -3.06
C LEU A 40 0.39 3.72 -2.02
N GLU A 41 -0.31 3.53 -0.91
CA GLU A 41 0.07 2.60 0.14
C GLU A 41 -0.97 1.50 0.29
N ILE A 42 -0.50 0.25 0.43
CA ILE A 42 -1.30 -0.89 0.81
C ILE A 42 -0.85 -1.34 2.19
N ILE A 43 -1.77 -1.37 3.16
CA ILE A 43 -1.52 -1.83 4.53
C ILE A 43 -2.14 -3.23 4.66
N TYR A 44 -1.34 -4.24 5.00
CA TYR A 44 -1.79 -5.63 5.13
C TYR A 44 -1.55 -6.14 6.55
N VAL A 45 -2.64 -6.51 7.24
CA VAL A 45 -2.58 -7.07 8.61
C VAL A 45 -2.36 -8.57 8.54
N LYS A 46 -1.19 -9.04 8.99
CA LYS A 46 -0.83 -10.46 9.03
C LYS A 46 -1.34 -11.14 10.28
N SER A 47 -1.20 -10.49 11.44
CA SER A 47 -1.74 -10.98 12.73
C SER A 47 -1.99 -9.85 13.71
N GLY A 48 -2.82 -10.10 14.72
CA GLY A 48 -3.21 -9.12 15.72
C GLY A 48 -4.24 -8.12 15.22
N PHE A 49 -4.31 -6.95 15.86
CA PHE A 49 -5.26 -5.89 15.57
C PHE A 49 -4.55 -4.58 15.28
N LEU A 50 -4.92 -3.92 14.19
CA LEU A 50 -4.37 -2.64 13.78
C LEU A 50 -5.49 -1.60 13.66
N THR A 51 -5.39 -0.50 14.39
CA THR A 51 -6.24 0.66 14.14
C THR A 51 -5.68 1.43 12.94
N VAL A 52 -6.51 1.67 11.95
CA VAL A 52 -6.18 2.43 10.75
C VAL A 52 -7.19 3.55 10.58
N SER A 53 -6.75 4.79 10.38
CA SER A 53 -7.61 5.91 10.00
C SER A 53 -7.19 6.40 8.62
N ILE A 54 -8.16 6.55 7.72
CA ILE A 54 -7.93 7.03 6.36
C ILE A 54 -8.98 8.09 6.05
N SER A 55 -8.54 9.31 5.75
CA SER A 55 -9.41 10.45 5.42
C SER A 55 -10.50 10.72 6.49
N GLY A 56 -10.19 10.46 7.77
CA GLY A 56 -11.09 10.65 8.91
C GLY A 56 -12.00 9.46 9.24
N GLU A 57 -12.02 8.42 8.43
CA GLU A 57 -12.73 7.17 8.72
C GLU A 57 -11.82 6.20 9.47
N ASN A 58 -12.34 5.58 10.54
CA ASN A 58 -11.59 4.68 11.40
C ASN A 58 -11.97 3.22 11.14
N TYR A 59 -10.96 2.37 11.09
CA TYR A 59 -11.08 0.94 10.86
C TYR A 59 -10.30 0.16 11.92
N ILE A 60 -10.80 -1.03 12.24
CA ILE A 60 -10.04 -2.05 12.96
C ILE A 60 -9.67 -3.13 11.95
N GLY A 61 -8.39 -3.24 11.69
CA GLY A 61 -7.82 -4.28 10.85
C GLY A 61 -7.60 -5.55 11.64
N THR A 62 -8.02 -6.67 11.07
CA THR A 62 -7.87 -8.03 11.59
C THR A 62 -7.03 -8.86 10.62
N PRO A 63 -6.52 -10.05 11.02
CA PRO A 63 -5.69 -10.87 10.15
C PRO A 63 -6.33 -11.15 8.78
N GLY A 64 -5.61 -10.83 7.71
CA GLY A 64 -6.07 -10.95 6.32
C GLY A 64 -6.71 -9.69 5.75
N ASP A 65 -7.00 -8.67 6.57
CA ASP A 65 -7.48 -7.39 6.06
C ASP A 65 -6.38 -6.62 5.33
N ALA A 66 -6.78 -5.95 4.25
CA ALA A 66 -5.95 -4.97 3.56
C ALA A 66 -6.65 -3.62 3.46
N PHE A 67 -5.87 -2.55 3.59
CA PHE A 67 -6.35 -1.18 3.43
C PHE A 67 -5.54 -0.47 2.36
N VAL A 68 -6.17 0.43 1.62
CA VAL A 68 -5.55 1.23 0.58
C VAL A 68 -5.62 2.70 0.97
N VAL A 69 -4.47 3.33 1.01
CA VAL A 69 -4.31 4.77 1.14
C VAL A 69 -3.99 5.34 -0.24
N SER A 70 -4.91 6.11 -0.80
CA SER A 70 -4.68 6.80 -2.07
C SER A 70 -3.70 7.96 -1.89
N PRO A 71 -2.94 8.35 -2.93
CA PRO A 71 -2.05 9.50 -2.87
C PRO A 71 -2.71 10.75 -2.27
N GLY A 72 -2.03 11.41 -1.36
CA GLY A 72 -2.52 12.63 -0.71
C GLY A 72 -3.55 12.44 0.40
N ASN A 73 -3.98 11.23 0.69
CA ASN A 73 -4.93 10.96 1.77
C ASN A 73 -4.24 10.99 3.13
N LEU A 74 -4.81 11.77 4.07
CA LEU A 74 -4.40 11.75 5.46
C LEU A 74 -4.71 10.40 6.08
N HIS A 75 -3.73 9.82 6.76
CA HIS A 75 -3.89 8.53 7.42
C HIS A 75 -3.00 8.40 8.65
N PHE A 76 -3.38 7.50 9.54
CA PHE A 76 -2.53 7.06 10.64
C PHE A 76 -2.75 5.56 10.91
N MET A 77 -1.77 4.96 11.59
CA MET A 77 -1.85 3.58 12.04
C MET A 77 -1.39 3.48 13.49
N GLY A 78 -1.99 2.57 14.25
CA GLY A 78 -1.57 2.34 15.63
C GLY A 78 -2.18 1.09 16.26
N SER A 79 -1.62 0.70 17.41
CA SER A 79 -2.19 -0.32 18.27
C SER A 79 -2.00 0.10 19.72
N GLN A 80 -3.03 -0.07 20.54
CA GLN A 80 -2.98 0.36 21.94
C GLN A 80 -2.46 -0.70 22.90
N THR A 81 -2.72 -1.97 22.64
CA THR A 81 -2.46 -3.03 23.64
C THR A 81 -1.99 -4.36 23.05
N ASP A 82 -2.23 -4.63 21.79
CA ASP A 82 -2.09 -5.98 21.26
C ASP A 82 -0.83 -6.15 20.42
N THR A 83 -0.36 -7.38 20.35
CA THR A 83 0.65 -7.74 19.37
C THR A 83 0.05 -7.59 17.98
N VAL A 84 0.76 -6.90 17.11
CA VAL A 84 0.40 -6.79 15.70
C VAL A 84 1.61 -7.05 14.82
N ASP A 85 1.37 -7.79 13.75
CA ASP A 85 2.32 -8.04 12.65
C ASP A 85 1.64 -7.57 11.37
N TYR A 86 2.18 -6.53 10.73
CA TYR A 86 1.61 -6.00 9.50
C TYR A 86 2.70 -5.53 8.54
N PHE A 87 2.33 -5.44 7.29
CA PHE A 87 3.18 -4.92 6.21
C PHE A 87 2.57 -3.68 5.61
N THR A 88 3.42 -2.76 5.16
CA THR A 88 3.01 -1.68 4.27
C THR A 88 3.82 -1.75 2.97
N PHE A 89 3.12 -1.54 1.85
CA PHE A 89 3.69 -1.53 0.51
C PHE A 89 3.42 -0.17 -0.12
N LEU A 90 4.48 0.60 -0.34
CA LEU A 90 4.40 1.97 -0.85
C LEU A 90 5.03 2.04 -2.24
N PHE A 91 4.35 2.70 -3.16
CA PHE A 91 4.88 2.93 -4.50
C PHE A 91 4.21 4.12 -5.18
N PRO A 92 4.95 4.91 -5.98
CA PRO A 92 4.36 5.93 -6.82
C PRO A 92 3.52 5.25 -7.92
N LEU A 93 2.37 5.81 -8.28
CA LEU A 93 1.50 5.22 -9.32
C LEU A 93 2.24 4.99 -10.64
N LYS A 94 3.21 5.84 -10.95
CA LYS A 94 4.08 5.68 -12.12
C LYS A 94 4.87 4.36 -12.13
N TYR A 95 5.04 3.70 -10.98
CA TYR A 95 5.72 2.40 -10.91
C TYR A 95 5.00 1.31 -11.70
N ILE A 96 3.67 1.36 -11.76
CA ILE A 96 2.82 0.40 -12.48
C ILE A 96 2.36 0.90 -13.85
N SER A 97 2.72 2.11 -14.24
CA SER A 97 2.48 2.67 -15.58
C SER A 97 3.39 2.02 -16.61
N PHE A 98 2.97 2.03 -17.87
CA PHE A 98 3.78 1.61 -19.01
C PHE A 98 4.56 2.80 -19.60
N CYS A 99 5.56 2.51 -20.46
CA CYS A 99 6.41 3.55 -21.05
C CYS A 99 5.67 4.46 -22.03
N ILE A 100 4.53 4.00 -22.55
CA ILE A 100 3.67 4.75 -23.48
C ILE A 100 2.38 5.05 -22.74
N ASN A 101 1.94 6.32 -22.75
CA ASN A 101 0.65 6.68 -22.20
C ASN A 101 -0.44 5.92 -22.94
N ASP A 102 -1.24 5.21 -22.20
CA ASP A 102 -2.32 4.37 -22.70
C ASP A 102 -3.59 4.55 -21.86
N MET A 103 -4.60 3.71 -22.11
CA MET A 103 -5.86 3.79 -21.38
C MET A 103 -5.69 3.55 -19.86
N LEU A 104 -4.67 2.83 -19.41
CA LEU A 104 -4.39 2.65 -17.99
C LEU A 104 -4.02 3.98 -17.34
N ASP A 105 -3.10 4.73 -17.97
CA ASP A 105 -2.69 6.04 -17.46
C ASP A 105 -3.86 7.03 -17.50
N ASP A 106 -4.54 7.17 -18.65
CA ASP A 106 -5.57 8.18 -18.85
C ASP A 106 -6.85 7.94 -18.03
N LYS A 107 -7.28 6.67 -17.93
CA LYS A 107 -8.57 6.32 -17.31
C LYS A 107 -8.48 5.92 -15.86
N LEU A 108 -7.28 5.60 -15.40
CA LEU A 108 -7.07 5.02 -14.08
C LEU A 108 -6.03 5.78 -13.25
N LEU A 109 -4.76 5.79 -13.68
CA LEU A 109 -3.68 6.27 -12.84
C LEU A 109 -3.72 7.79 -12.66
N GLU A 110 -3.95 8.57 -13.70
CA GLU A 110 -4.07 10.04 -13.60
C GLU A 110 -5.33 10.47 -12.80
N PRO A 111 -6.54 9.91 -13.04
CA PRO A 111 -7.69 10.21 -12.18
C PRO A 111 -7.49 9.82 -10.71
N LEU A 112 -6.80 8.71 -10.43
CA LEU A 112 -6.49 8.28 -9.06
C LEU A 112 -5.50 9.25 -8.40
N LYS A 113 -4.45 9.64 -9.11
CA LYS A 113 -3.44 10.60 -8.65
C LYS A 113 -4.05 11.97 -8.33
N ASN A 114 -5.00 12.41 -9.15
CA ASN A 114 -5.64 13.72 -9.02
C ASN A 114 -6.87 13.72 -8.08
N GLY A 115 -7.16 12.58 -7.42
CA GLY A 115 -8.30 12.44 -6.50
C GLY A 115 -9.67 12.40 -7.18
N HIS A 116 -9.73 12.34 -8.52
CA HIS A 116 -10.99 12.19 -9.28
C HIS A 116 -11.52 10.75 -9.22
N LEU A 117 -10.67 9.82 -8.89
CA LEU A 117 -10.98 8.40 -8.69
C LEU A 117 -10.45 7.98 -7.34
N MET A 118 -11.23 7.19 -6.61
CA MET A 118 -10.83 6.70 -5.28
C MET A 118 -11.00 5.18 -5.21
N ILE A 119 -10.06 4.52 -4.57
CA ILE A 119 -10.16 3.11 -4.17
C ILE A 119 -10.84 3.07 -2.79
N SER A 120 -11.72 2.08 -2.57
CA SER A 120 -12.28 1.85 -1.24
C SER A 120 -11.16 1.60 -0.24
N PRO A 121 -11.14 2.32 0.90
CA PRO A 121 -10.06 2.17 1.87
C PRO A 121 -9.89 0.73 2.38
N ARG A 122 -10.97 -0.02 2.58
CA ARG A 122 -10.89 -1.43 3.00
C ARG A 122 -11.14 -2.35 1.82
N VAL A 123 -10.18 -3.22 1.54
CA VAL A 123 -10.23 -4.21 0.46
C VAL A 123 -10.44 -5.60 1.06
N LYS A 124 -11.41 -6.34 0.50
CA LYS A 124 -11.76 -7.70 0.91
C LYS A 124 -11.48 -8.71 -0.19
N ASP A 125 -11.65 -9.97 0.13
CA ASP A 125 -11.60 -11.12 -0.78
C ASP A 125 -10.19 -11.42 -1.34
N THR A 126 -9.92 -11.08 -2.58
CA THR A 126 -8.64 -11.41 -3.26
C THR A 126 -7.41 -10.68 -2.72
N ALA A 127 -7.61 -9.64 -1.89
CA ALA A 127 -6.52 -8.83 -1.38
C ALA A 127 -5.52 -9.62 -0.52
N LYS A 128 -6.01 -10.53 0.32
CA LYS A 128 -5.17 -11.36 1.19
C LYS A 128 -4.12 -12.12 0.40
N GLU A 129 -4.56 -12.88 -0.60
CA GLU A 129 -3.69 -13.71 -1.42
C GLU A 129 -2.61 -12.91 -2.15
N LEU A 130 -3.00 -11.76 -2.71
CA LEU A 130 -2.07 -10.86 -3.40
C LEU A 130 -1.07 -10.20 -2.44
N CYS A 131 -1.51 -9.82 -1.24
CA CYS A 131 -0.63 -9.29 -0.21
C CYS A 131 0.36 -10.36 0.30
N GLU A 132 -0.08 -11.61 0.47
CA GLU A 132 0.81 -12.71 0.85
C GLU A 132 1.90 -12.95 -0.21
N GLN A 133 1.57 -12.88 -1.49
CA GLN A 133 2.56 -12.94 -2.57
C GLN A 133 3.58 -11.78 -2.51
N LEU A 134 3.14 -10.55 -2.18
CA LEU A 134 4.06 -9.43 -1.97
C LEU A 134 4.98 -9.66 -0.76
N VAL A 135 4.46 -10.25 0.32
CA VAL A 135 5.28 -10.66 1.48
C VAL A 135 6.32 -11.70 1.09
N GLU A 136 5.96 -12.70 0.30
CA GLU A 136 6.90 -13.72 -0.19
C GLU A 136 8.03 -13.11 -1.01
N ILE A 137 7.73 -12.18 -1.92
CA ILE A 137 8.73 -11.45 -2.70
C ILE A 137 9.66 -10.66 -1.77
N TYR A 138 9.12 -9.96 -0.77
CA TYR A 138 9.92 -9.23 0.21
C TYR A 138 10.87 -10.16 0.97
N MET A 139 10.38 -11.32 1.41
CA MET A 139 11.21 -12.30 2.12
C MET A 139 12.30 -12.89 1.21
N ALA A 140 11.98 -13.17 -0.05
CA ALA A 140 12.95 -13.67 -1.03
C ALA A 140 14.04 -12.63 -1.35
N LYS A 141 13.69 -11.34 -1.48
CA LYS A 141 14.66 -10.24 -1.64
C LYS A 141 15.60 -10.16 -0.46
N ASN A 142 15.10 -10.24 0.77
CA ASN A 142 15.92 -10.18 1.99
C ASN A 142 16.88 -11.36 2.10
N LYS A 143 16.48 -12.54 1.65
CA LYS A 143 17.32 -13.74 1.59
C LYS A 143 18.24 -13.79 0.37
N LYS A 144 18.11 -12.82 -0.57
CA LYS A 144 18.84 -12.80 -1.85
C LYS A 144 18.64 -14.06 -2.69
N THR A 145 17.45 -14.67 -2.61
CA THR A 145 17.12 -15.90 -3.33
C THR A 145 16.45 -15.66 -4.68
N GLU A 146 16.10 -14.39 -4.98
CA GLU A 146 15.46 -14.01 -6.24
C GLU A 146 16.20 -12.81 -6.87
N PRO A 147 16.44 -12.83 -8.21
CA PRO A 147 17.00 -11.68 -8.92
C PRO A 147 16.08 -10.45 -8.81
N GLN A 148 16.67 -9.26 -8.66
CA GLN A 148 15.92 -8.02 -8.46
C GLN A 148 14.91 -7.76 -9.59
N ILE A 149 15.31 -7.96 -10.84
CA ILE A 149 14.42 -7.74 -12.00
C ILE A 149 13.19 -8.67 -11.96
N THR A 150 13.37 -9.93 -11.56
CA THR A 150 12.27 -10.89 -11.43
C THR A 150 11.31 -10.45 -10.33
N ALA A 151 11.83 -10.04 -9.18
CA ALA A 151 11.04 -9.53 -8.07
C ALA A 151 10.23 -8.28 -8.49
N GLN A 152 10.84 -7.34 -9.22
CA GLN A 152 10.15 -6.14 -9.71
C GLN A 152 9.02 -6.48 -10.69
N ILE A 153 9.24 -7.39 -11.63
CA ILE A 153 8.21 -7.81 -12.61
C ILE A 153 7.03 -8.45 -11.87
N LYS A 154 7.30 -9.40 -10.98
CA LYS A 154 6.25 -10.06 -10.16
C LYS A 154 5.47 -9.03 -9.35
N THR A 155 6.15 -8.13 -8.66
CA THR A 155 5.52 -7.05 -7.89
C THR A 155 4.56 -6.23 -8.74
N LYS A 156 4.98 -5.77 -9.93
CA LYS A 156 4.12 -4.99 -10.83
C LYS A 156 2.87 -5.77 -11.24
N ILE A 157 3.01 -7.04 -11.60
CA ILE A 157 1.87 -7.91 -11.96
C ILE A 157 0.88 -8.00 -10.80
N ILE A 158 1.35 -8.26 -9.58
CA ILE A 158 0.50 -8.38 -8.40
C ILE A 158 -0.21 -7.05 -8.11
N LEU A 159 0.49 -5.92 -8.19
CA LEU A 159 -0.11 -4.60 -7.96
C LEU A 159 -1.19 -4.27 -8.99
N LEU A 160 -0.99 -4.60 -10.26
CA LEU A 160 -2.00 -4.44 -11.29
C LEU A 160 -3.23 -5.33 -11.02
N GLN A 161 -3.01 -6.59 -10.62
CA GLN A 161 -4.09 -7.50 -10.22
C GLN A 161 -4.85 -6.99 -8.98
N PHE A 162 -4.14 -6.38 -8.03
CA PHE A 162 -4.74 -5.81 -6.83
C PHE A 162 -5.63 -4.60 -7.14
N ILE A 163 -5.17 -3.72 -8.03
CA ILE A 163 -5.86 -2.47 -8.34
C ILE A 163 -7.04 -2.69 -9.30
N LEU A 164 -6.91 -3.56 -10.29
CA LEU A 164 -7.87 -3.75 -11.38
C LEU A 164 -9.33 -4.01 -10.94
N PRO A 165 -9.63 -4.82 -9.90
CA PRO A 165 -11.00 -5.09 -9.48
C PRO A 165 -11.76 -3.85 -9.00
N HIS A 166 -11.06 -2.81 -8.50
CA HIS A 166 -11.68 -1.59 -7.98
C HIS A 166 -12.31 -0.72 -9.07
N PHE A 167 -12.08 -1.04 -10.34
CA PHE A 167 -12.50 -0.23 -11.50
C PHE A 167 -13.49 -0.92 -12.42
N LYS A 168 -13.80 -2.21 -12.21
CA LYS A 168 -14.72 -2.98 -13.07
C LYS A 168 -16.09 -2.34 -13.31
N ASN A 169 -16.54 -1.44 -12.44
CA ASN A 169 -17.83 -0.77 -12.53
C ASN A 169 -17.72 0.72 -12.92
N LYS A 170 -16.52 1.20 -13.26
CA LYS A 170 -16.26 2.63 -13.56
C LYS A 170 -15.67 2.85 -14.96
N LEU A 171 -15.38 1.78 -15.67
CA LEU A 171 -15.02 1.72 -17.08
C LEU A 171 -16.21 1.27 -17.90
#